data_7a05c3da8aafa6a981c5a71364e1082f
#
_entry.id   7a05c3da8aafa6a981c5a71364e1082f
#
_cell.length_a   1.000
_cell.length_b   1.000
_cell.length_c   1.000
_cell.angle_alpha   90.00
_cell.angle_beta   90.00
_cell.angle_gamma   90.00
#
_symmetry.space_group_name_H-M   'P 1'
#
loop_
_entity.id
_entity.type
_entity.pdbx_description
1 polymer ?
#
loop_
_entity_poly.entity_id
_entity_poly.type
_entity_poly.pdbx_seq_one_letter_code
_entity_poly.pdbx_strand_id
1 'polypeptide(L)'
;MRQLLEAGVHFGHQTRRWNPKMRPFIFAERNGIHIIDLAQTVSRLDVALAAVRETTARGETILLVGTKKQAQEPIAQEADRAGQPYVNQRWLGGMLTNFVTIKKRLGLLEQLEARLANGDFERMPKKEAARYMEELRKLRLTLGGIRRMKRLPGAVFIVDPARERIAVTEARKLEIPIVGTGDTNVDPDEIDYIIPANDDAIRSIRLLCQLVADAALEGARERAARAEREPEPEPEVAAAFEVEEVATADDLVAQLAAGGALTFEPDLEEELLPEPPALDAEVAVPAADVAATAADAEAPATGAATD
;
A
#
# COMPACT_ATOMS: atom_id res chain seq x y z
N MET A 1 -29.75 -0.20 2.48
CA MET A 1 -30.38 1.13 2.48
C MET A 1 -30.64 1.66 3.88
N ARG A 2 -31.45 0.99 4.76
CA ARG A 2 -31.76 1.49 6.12
C ARG A 2 -30.51 1.70 6.97
N GLN A 3 -29.59 0.74 7.00
CA GLN A 3 -28.33 0.83 7.75
C GLN A 3 -27.46 2.01 7.28
N LEU A 4 -27.37 2.27 5.95
CA LEU A 4 -26.64 3.40 5.40
C LEU A 4 -27.20 4.73 5.87
N LEU A 5 -28.53 4.84 5.93
CA LEU A 5 -29.23 6.03 6.41
C LEU A 5 -28.98 6.27 7.91
N GLU A 6 -29.08 5.24 8.73
CA GLU A 6 -28.83 5.28 10.18
C GLU A 6 -27.36 5.60 10.51
N ALA A 7 -26.41 5.12 9.67
CA ALA A 7 -24.99 5.44 9.80
C ALA A 7 -24.64 6.87 9.32
N GLY A 8 -25.54 7.56 8.62
CA GLY A 8 -25.32 8.92 8.12
C GLY A 8 -24.42 8.96 6.87
N VAL A 9 -24.41 7.90 6.06
CA VAL A 9 -23.62 7.78 4.83
C VAL A 9 -24.00 8.83 3.79
N HIS A 10 -25.24 9.31 3.81
CA HIS A 10 -25.81 10.27 2.85
C HIS A 10 -25.39 11.72 3.06
N PHE A 11 -24.75 12.06 4.17
CA PHE A 11 -24.24 13.42 4.38
C PHE A 11 -22.92 13.63 3.66
N GLY A 12 -22.85 14.63 2.80
CA GLY A 12 -21.64 15.07 2.15
C GLY A 12 -21.03 16.31 2.80
N HIS A 13 -20.10 16.92 2.13
CA HIS A 13 -19.44 18.16 2.55
C HIS A 13 -20.29 19.40 2.25
N GLN A 14 -19.84 20.53 2.78
CA GLN A 14 -20.43 21.84 2.47
C GLN A 14 -20.33 22.14 0.99
N THR A 15 -21.35 22.79 0.42
CA THR A 15 -21.47 23.12 -1.02
C THR A 15 -20.27 23.86 -1.59
N ARG A 16 -19.57 24.68 -0.80
CA ARG A 16 -18.34 25.39 -1.23
C ARG A 16 -17.10 24.50 -1.43
N ARG A 17 -17.13 23.25 -0.93
CA ARG A 17 -15.98 22.32 -0.94
C ARG A 17 -16.19 21.13 -1.86
N TRP A 18 -17.15 21.19 -2.74
CA TRP A 18 -17.47 20.07 -3.60
C TRP A 18 -16.63 20.03 -4.87
N ASN A 19 -16.54 18.83 -5.46
CA ASN A 19 -15.97 18.64 -6.81
C ASN A 19 -17.14 18.54 -7.80
N PRO A 20 -17.17 19.36 -8.89
CA PRO A 20 -18.22 19.30 -9.91
C PRO A 20 -18.41 17.92 -10.55
N LYS A 21 -17.36 17.11 -10.64
CA LYS A 21 -17.43 15.73 -11.15
C LYS A 21 -18.27 14.80 -10.26
N MET A 22 -18.47 15.15 -8.99
CA MET A 22 -19.32 14.38 -8.06
C MET A 22 -20.82 14.67 -8.25
N ARG A 23 -21.20 15.58 -9.14
CA ARG A 23 -22.61 15.92 -9.41
C ARG A 23 -23.53 14.72 -9.66
N PRO A 24 -23.14 13.68 -10.41
CA PRO A 24 -23.97 12.50 -10.65
C PRO A 24 -24.36 11.75 -9.37
N PHE A 25 -23.55 11.88 -8.29
CA PHE A 25 -23.73 11.18 -7.01
C PHE A 25 -24.43 12.03 -5.95
N ILE A 26 -24.78 13.27 -6.29
CA ILE A 26 -25.44 14.21 -5.36
C ILE A 26 -26.92 14.20 -5.65
N PHE A 27 -27.73 13.85 -4.65
CA PHE A 27 -29.20 13.85 -4.72
C PHE A 27 -29.78 15.26 -4.61
N ALA A 28 -29.33 16.04 -3.63
CA ALA A 28 -29.84 17.38 -3.35
C ALA A 28 -28.84 18.18 -2.51
N GLU A 29 -29.16 19.46 -2.33
CA GLU A 29 -28.54 20.35 -1.34
C GLU A 29 -29.55 20.68 -0.24
N ARG A 30 -29.12 20.64 1.01
CA ARG A 30 -29.93 21.03 2.15
C ARG A 30 -29.06 21.74 3.21
N ASN A 31 -29.47 22.95 3.59
CA ASN A 31 -28.75 23.77 4.59
C ASN A 31 -27.26 23.99 4.27
N GLY A 32 -26.90 24.16 2.98
CA GLY A 32 -25.52 24.35 2.54
C GLY A 32 -24.64 23.09 2.61
N ILE A 33 -25.25 21.91 2.70
CA ILE A 33 -24.58 20.61 2.70
C ILE A 33 -25.16 19.78 1.56
N HIS A 34 -24.30 19.12 0.80
CA HIS A 34 -24.71 18.16 -0.22
C HIS A 34 -25.23 16.87 0.42
N ILE A 35 -26.29 16.33 -0.14
CA ILE A 35 -26.84 15.02 0.22
C ILE A 35 -26.46 14.04 -0.88
N ILE A 36 -25.79 12.96 -0.52
CA ILE A 36 -25.36 11.91 -1.44
C ILE A 36 -26.55 11.01 -1.77
N ASP A 37 -26.67 10.59 -3.03
CA ASP A 37 -27.69 9.65 -3.49
C ASP A 37 -27.38 8.23 -3.03
N LEU A 38 -28.13 7.76 -2.04
CA LEU A 38 -27.97 6.41 -1.51
C LEU A 38 -28.32 5.29 -2.50
N ALA A 39 -29.11 5.55 -3.54
CA ALA A 39 -29.38 4.55 -4.58
C ALA A 39 -28.10 4.30 -5.39
N GLN A 40 -27.37 5.36 -5.73
CA GLN A 40 -26.06 5.26 -6.36
C GLN A 40 -25.04 4.59 -5.41
N THR A 41 -25.07 4.95 -4.12
CA THR A 41 -24.20 4.33 -3.11
C THR A 41 -24.37 2.82 -3.08
N VAL A 42 -25.61 2.29 -3.02
CA VAL A 42 -25.87 0.84 -2.97
C VAL A 42 -25.35 0.16 -4.24
N SER A 43 -25.70 0.69 -5.41
CA SER A 43 -25.28 0.11 -6.69
C SER A 43 -23.75 0.06 -6.84
N ARG A 44 -23.06 1.15 -6.47
CA ARG A 44 -21.60 1.22 -6.56
C ARG A 44 -20.90 0.38 -5.48
N LEU A 45 -21.50 0.31 -4.29
CA LEU A 45 -21.03 -0.54 -3.20
C LEU A 45 -21.03 -2.02 -3.59
N ASP A 46 -22.11 -2.51 -4.19
CA ASP A 46 -22.21 -3.90 -4.64
C ASP A 46 -21.10 -4.26 -5.64
N VAL A 47 -20.80 -3.37 -6.60
CA VAL A 47 -19.70 -3.54 -7.55
C VAL A 47 -18.35 -3.54 -6.85
N ALA A 48 -18.12 -2.61 -5.91
CA ALA A 48 -16.89 -2.50 -5.16
C ALA A 48 -16.64 -3.74 -4.29
N LEU A 49 -17.67 -4.23 -3.58
CA LEU A 49 -17.58 -5.44 -2.75
C LEU A 49 -17.33 -6.70 -3.60
N ALA A 50 -17.91 -6.80 -4.80
CA ALA A 50 -17.63 -7.88 -5.72
C ALA A 50 -16.14 -7.88 -6.15
N ALA A 51 -15.57 -6.72 -6.47
CA ALA A 51 -14.16 -6.59 -6.81
C ALA A 51 -13.23 -6.98 -5.63
N VAL A 52 -13.58 -6.57 -4.40
CA VAL A 52 -12.85 -6.97 -3.17
C VAL A 52 -12.89 -8.49 -2.99
N ARG A 53 -14.07 -9.10 -3.08
CA ARG A 53 -14.26 -10.55 -2.95
C ARG A 53 -13.44 -11.31 -4.01
N GLU A 54 -13.52 -10.91 -5.26
CA GLU A 54 -12.77 -11.53 -6.35
C GLU A 54 -11.25 -11.45 -6.11
N THR A 55 -10.74 -10.29 -5.67
CA THR A 55 -9.31 -10.11 -5.38
C THR A 55 -8.85 -11.07 -4.29
N THR A 56 -9.61 -11.21 -3.21
CA THR A 56 -9.25 -12.14 -2.13
C THR A 56 -9.48 -13.61 -2.50
N ALA A 57 -10.44 -13.92 -3.36
CA ALA A 57 -10.63 -15.25 -3.92
C ALA A 57 -9.45 -15.70 -4.81
N ARG A 58 -8.77 -14.76 -5.49
CA ARG A 58 -7.47 -15.02 -6.16
C ARG A 58 -6.30 -15.22 -5.21
N GLY A 59 -6.51 -15.01 -3.91
CA GLY A 59 -5.47 -15.12 -2.88
C GLY A 59 -4.58 -13.89 -2.75
N GLU A 60 -5.03 -12.77 -3.27
CA GLU A 60 -4.39 -11.47 -3.09
C GLU A 60 -4.92 -10.77 -1.85
N THR A 61 -4.19 -9.78 -1.36
CA THR A 61 -4.60 -9.01 -0.17
C THR A 61 -5.18 -7.66 -0.57
N ILE A 62 -6.07 -7.14 0.28
CA ILE A 62 -6.59 -5.77 0.17
C ILE A 62 -5.89 -4.92 1.22
N LEU A 63 -5.22 -3.84 0.81
CA LEU A 63 -4.62 -2.89 1.74
C LEU A 63 -5.67 -1.84 2.14
N LEU A 64 -6.05 -1.80 3.43
CA LEU A 64 -6.97 -0.81 3.95
C LEU A 64 -6.20 0.45 4.40
N VAL A 65 -6.60 1.61 3.89
CA VAL A 65 -5.91 2.90 4.13
C VAL A 65 -6.88 3.95 4.64
N GLY A 66 -6.50 4.64 5.72
CA GLY A 66 -7.22 5.80 6.22
C GLY A 66 -6.56 6.37 7.45
N THR A 67 -5.90 7.50 7.27
CA THR A 67 -5.14 8.19 8.33
C THR A 67 -5.96 9.21 9.12
N LYS A 68 -7.22 9.45 8.68
CA LYS A 68 -8.17 10.33 9.36
C LYS A 68 -8.50 9.78 10.75
N LYS A 69 -8.53 10.62 11.76
CA LYS A 69 -8.78 10.20 13.16
C LYS A 69 -10.02 9.31 13.31
N GLN A 70 -11.08 9.62 12.55
CA GLN A 70 -12.33 8.88 12.53
C GLN A 70 -12.20 7.49 11.91
N ALA A 71 -11.20 7.29 11.02
CA ALA A 71 -10.97 6.05 10.28
C ALA A 71 -9.95 5.12 10.96
N GLN A 72 -9.06 5.65 11.80
CA GLN A 72 -7.92 4.92 12.36
C GLN A 72 -8.32 3.65 13.10
N GLU A 73 -9.31 3.74 13.98
CA GLU A 73 -9.78 2.61 14.79
C GLU A 73 -10.63 1.63 13.97
N PRO A 74 -11.66 2.07 13.20
CA PRO A 74 -12.45 1.17 12.36
C PRO A 74 -11.62 0.37 11.36
N ILE A 75 -10.64 1.00 10.70
CA ILE A 75 -9.75 0.34 9.75
C ILE A 75 -8.92 -0.75 10.44
N ALA A 76 -8.29 -0.44 11.59
CA ALA A 76 -7.47 -1.42 12.29
C ALA A 76 -8.31 -2.63 12.75
N GLN A 77 -9.47 -2.37 13.37
CA GLN A 77 -10.36 -3.43 13.87
C GLN A 77 -10.83 -4.35 12.74
N GLU A 78 -11.32 -3.80 11.64
CA GLU A 78 -11.88 -4.58 10.55
C GLU A 78 -10.81 -5.26 9.70
N ALA A 79 -9.66 -4.61 9.50
CA ALA A 79 -8.52 -5.23 8.83
C ALA A 79 -7.94 -6.41 9.63
N ASP A 80 -7.77 -6.26 10.95
CA ASP A 80 -7.32 -7.36 11.81
C ASP A 80 -8.33 -8.50 11.83
N ARG A 81 -9.65 -8.22 11.86
CA ARG A 81 -10.72 -9.22 11.78
C ARG A 81 -10.67 -10.01 10.47
N ALA A 82 -10.39 -9.34 9.36
CA ALA A 82 -10.32 -9.95 8.04
C ALA A 82 -8.92 -10.49 7.68
N GLY A 83 -7.93 -10.32 8.54
CA GLY A 83 -6.55 -10.74 8.28
C GLY A 83 -5.87 -9.95 7.16
N GLN A 84 -6.35 -8.75 6.87
CA GLN A 84 -5.85 -7.88 5.80
C GLN A 84 -4.83 -6.85 6.33
N PRO A 85 -3.85 -6.43 5.51
CA PRO A 85 -2.94 -5.35 5.88
C PRO A 85 -3.66 -3.99 5.91
N TYR A 86 -3.14 -3.07 6.75
CA TYR A 86 -3.72 -1.72 6.85
C TYR A 86 -2.68 -0.64 7.16
N VAL A 87 -3.04 0.61 6.83
CA VAL A 87 -2.31 1.83 7.18
C VAL A 87 -3.29 2.83 7.78
N ASN A 88 -3.21 3.06 9.09
CA ASN A 88 -4.15 3.91 9.82
C ASN A 88 -3.53 5.14 10.50
N GLN A 89 -2.21 5.34 10.43
CA GLN A 89 -1.56 6.49 11.08
C GLN A 89 -1.07 7.52 10.05
N ARG A 90 -0.10 7.14 9.26
CA ARG A 90 0.47 8.00 8.23
C ARG A 90 0.95 7.16 7.06
N TRP A 91 0.54 7.56 5.86
CA TRP A 91 1.12 7.01 4.66
C TRP A 91 2.56 7.48 4.50
N LEU A 92 3.49 6.56 4.34
CA LEU A 92 4.89 6.88 4.04
C LEU A 92 5.07 6.86 2.53
N GLY A 93 5.62 7.95 1.97
CA GLY A 93 5.92 7.98 0.54
C GLY A 93 6.82 6.80 0.12
N GLY A 94 6.47 6.16 -1.00
CA GLY A 94 7.15 4.95 -1.47
C GLY A 94 6.65 3.64 -0.84
N MET A 95 5.52 3.66 -0.13
CA MET A 95 5.00 2.45 0.55
C MET A 95 4.63 1.34 -0.44
N LEU A 96 4.16 1.68 -1.62
CA LEU A 96 3.92 0.75 -2.73
C LEU A 96 5.05 0.83 -3.76
N THR A 97 5.39 2.02 -4.24
CA THR A 97 6.35 2.23 -5.32
C THR A 97 7.80 1.88 -4.94
N ASN A 98 8.14 1.90 -3.66
CA ASN A 98 9.45 1.48 -3.13
C ASN A 98 9.31 0.38 -2.06
N PHE A 99 8.48 -0.61 -2.35
CA PHE A 99 8.16 -1.70 -1.42
C PHE A 99 9.39 -2.49 -0.95
N VAL A 100 10.43 -2.58 -1.76
CA VAL A 100 11.70 -3.23 -1.38
C VAL A 100 12.33 -2.55 -0.16
N THR A 101 12.33 -1.21 -0.12
CA THR A 101 12.83 -0.45 1.02
C THR A 101 11.92 -0.60 2.24
N ILE A 102 10.60 -0.64 2.04
CA ILE A 102 9.63 -0.90 3.11
C ILE A 102 9.85 -2.29 3.71
N LYS A 103 10.08 -3.33 2.89
CA LYS A 103 10.45 -4.68 3.40
C LYS A 103 11.68 -4.69 4.27
N LYS A 104 12.74 -3.93 3.91
CA LYS A 104 13.93 -3.80 4.75
C LYS A 104 13.60 -3.19 6.12
N ARG A 105 12.71 -2.20 6.16
CA ARG A 105 12.26 -1.58 7.41
C ARG A 105 11.34 -2.49 8.23
N LEU A 106 10.53 -3.33 7.59
CA LEU A 106 9.76 -4.39 8.27
C LEU A 106 10.70 -5.43 8.89
N GLY A 107 11.76 -5.84 8.20
CA GLY A 107 12.79 -6.72 8.78
C GLY A 107 13.49 -6.08 9.97
N LEU A 108 13.78 -4.77 9.94
CA LEU A 108 14.31 -4.06 11.10
C LEU A 108 13.31 -4.05 12.28
N LEU A 109 12.03 -3.86 12.01
CA LEU A 109 10.98 -3.94 13.04
C LEU A 109 10.99 -5.30 13.73
N GLU A 110 11.03 -6.39 12.96
CA GLU A 110 11.08 -7.75 13.49
C GLU A 110 12.34 -8.01 14.33
N GLN A 111 13.51 -7.55 13.84
CA GLN A 111 14.77 -7.65 14.57
C GLN A 111 14.73 -6.89 15.91
N LEU A 112 14.19 -5.66 15.93
CA LEU A 112 14.08 -4.88 17.16
C LEU A 112 13.07 -5.51 18.14
N GLU A 113 12.00 -6.12 17.65
CA GLU A 113 11.04 -6.86 18.48
C GLU A 113 11.67 -8.12 19.10
N ALA A 114 12.44 -8.87 18.33
CA ALA A 114 13.17 -10.03 18.82
C ALA A 114 14.21 -9.64 19.90
N ARG A 115 14.96 -8.56 19.67
CA ARG A 115 15.91 -8.03 20.65
C ARG A 115 15.25 -7.57 21.95
N LEU A 116 14.06 -6.95 21.84
CA LEU A 116 13.26 -6.57 23.02
C LEU A 116 12.81 -7.82 23.79
N ALA A 117 12.32 -8.85 23.10
CA ALA A 117 11.88 -10.09 23.71
C ALA A 117 13.03 -10.86 24.40
N ASN A 118 14.24 -10.78 23.86
CA ASN A 118 15.45 -11.41 24.42
C ASN A 118 16.05 -10.61 25.60
N GLY A 119 15.50 -9.44 25.96
CA GLY A 119 16.03 -8.58 27.03
C GLY A 119 17.35 -7.88 26.69
N ASP A 120 17.72 -7.77 25.42
CA ASP A 120 18.97 -7.16 24.97
C ASP A 120 19.08 -5.69 25.39
N PHE A 121 17.92 -4.98 25.42
CA PHE A 121 17.88 -3.56 25.77
C PHE A 121 18.17 -3.31 27.27
N GLU A 122 17.98 -4.29 28.14
CA GLU A 122 18.32 -4.20 29.57
C GLU A 122 19.82 -4.30 29.80
N ARG A 123 20.54 -4.93 28.87
CA ARG A 123 22.02 -5.13 28.95
C ARG A 123 22.80 -3.98 28.32
N MET A 124 22.11 -3.00 27.72
CA MET A 124 22.72 -1.86 27.00
C MET A 124 22.77 -0.61 27.88
N PRO A 125 23.63 0.38 27.52
CA PRO A 125 23.58 1.70 28.10
C PRO A 125 22.17 2.33 27.95
N LYS A 126 21.63 2.93 29.02
CA LYS A 126 20.26 3.49 29.04
C LYS A 126 19.94 4.41 27.87
N LYS A 127 20.94 5.24 27.45
CA LYS A 127 20.76 6.18 26.33
C LYS A 127 20.57 5.47 24.99
N GLU A 128 21.27 4.39 24.76
CA GLU A 128 21.19 3.58 23.54
C GLU A 128 19.88 2.76 23.51
N ALA A 129 19.55 2.10 24.62
CA ALA A 129 18.28 1.39 24.78
C ALA A 129 17.08 2.31 24.51
N ALA A 130 17.08 3.53 25.06
CA ALA A 130 16.02 4.51 24.83
C ALA A 130 15.88 4.89 23.35
N ARG A 131 16.98 4.99 22.60
CA ARG A 131 16.95 5.25 21.14
C ARG A 131 16.29 4.11 20.37
N TYR A 132 16.68 2.87 20.65
CA TYR A 132 16.07 1.70 19.98
C TYR A 132 14.59 1.53 20.36
N MET A 133 14.22 1.77 21.60
CA MET A 133 12.82 1.75 22.04
C MET A 133 11.96 2.79 21.30
N GLU A 134 12.48 4.00 21.12
CA GLU A 134 11.78 5.05 20.38
C GLU A 134 11.68 4.72 18.88
N GLU A 135 12.72 4.14 18.28
CA GLU A 135 12.70 3.67 16.89
C GLU A 135 11.67 2.55 16.72
N LEU A 136 11.68 1.56 17.60
CA LEU A 136 10.70 0.46 17.63
C LEU A 136 9.28 1.00 17.73
N ARG A 137 9.04 1.96 18.64
CA ARG A 137 7.73 2.59 18.79
C ARG A 137 7.25 3.25 17.50
N LYS A 138 8.14 3.99 16.81
CA LYS A 138 7.82 4.65 15.54
C LYS A 138 7.51 3.63 14.42
N LEU A 139 8.32 2.58 14.31
CA LEU A 139 8.12 1.54 13.31
C LEU A 139 6.81 0.77 13.56
N ARG A 140 6.50 0.41 14.80
CA ARG A 140 5.22 -0.23 15.16
C ARG A 140 4.02 0.63 14.77
N LEU A 141 4.10 1.94 15.06
CA LEU A 141 3.03 2.87 14.77
C LEU A 141 2.78 3.02 13.25
N THR A 142 3.84 3.06 12.45
CA THR A 142 3.73 3.38 11.01
C THR A 142 3.64 2.15 10.11
N LEU A 143 4.28 1.04 10.50
CA LEU A 143 4.38 -0.16 9.66
C LEU A 143 3.72 -1.40 10.29
N GLY A 144 3.24 -1.30 11.53
CA GLY A 144 2.67 -2.43 12.26
C GLY A 144 1.52 -3.11 11.51
N GLY A 145 0.64 -2.34 10.87
CA GLY A 145 -0.50 -2.86 10.13
C GLY A 145 -0.14 -3.59 8.83
N ILE A 146 1.05 -3.34 8.26
CA ILE A 146 1.50 -3.99 7.01
C ILE A 146 2.56 -5.08 7.24
N ARG A 147 2.84 -5.46 8.49
CA ARG A 147 3.89 -6.45 8.82
C ARG A 147 3.70 -7.80 8.11
N ARG A 148 2.45 -8.21 7.87
CA ARG A 148 2.11 -9.47 7.19
C ARG A 148 2.19 -9.40 5.66
N MET A 149 2.39 -8.21 5.11
CA MET A 149 2.39 -7.99 3.66
C MET A 149 3.71 -8.44 3.04
N LYS A 150 3.71 -9.61 2.39
CA LYS A 150 4.90 -10.19 1.72
C LYS A 150 5.09 -9.70 0.29
N ARG A 151 4.02 -9.28 -0.37
CA ARG A 151 3.94 -8.80 -1.76
C ARG A 151 3.03 -7.58 -1.85
N LEU A 152 3.03 -6.89 -2.97
CA LEU A 152 2.09 -5.80 -3.24
C LEU A 152 0.64 -6.30 -3.12
N PRO A 153 -0.29 -5.46 -2.66
CA PRO A 153 -1.71 -5.82 -2.56
C PRO A 153 -2.34 -5.90 -3.95
N GLY A 154 -3.38 -6.74 -4.09
CA GLY A 154 -4.16 -6.86 -5.32
C GLY A 154 -5.16 -5.73 -5.51
N ALA A 155 -5.55 -5.03 -4.44
CA ALA A 155 -6.31 -3.79 -4.46
C ALA A 155 -6.08 -2.97 -3.19
N VAL A 156 -6.41 -1.68 -3.24
CA VAL A 156 -6.31 -0.77 -2.09
C VAL A 156 -7.70 -0.21 -1.79
N PHE A 157 -8.15 -0.32 -0.52
CA PHE A 157 -9.34 0.37 -0.05
C PHE A 157 -8.94 1.65 0.67
N ILE A 158 -9.40 2.81 0.21
CA ILE A 158 -9.00 4.12 0.73
C ILE A 158 -10.21 4.86 1.28
N VAL A 159 -10.12 5.26 2.55
CA VAL A 159 -11.04 6.19 3.19
C VAL A 159 -10.51 7.61 3.00
N ASP A 160 -11.30 8.52 2.43
CA ASP A 160 -10.93 9.89 2.09
C ASP A 160 -9.74 9.98 1.10
N PRO A 161 -9.93 9.59 -0.18
CA PRO A 161 -8.88 9.66 -1.21
C PRO A 161 -8.33 11.07 -1.43
N ALA A 162 -9.13 12.11 -1.18
CA ALA A 162 -8.69 13.51 -1.29
C ALA A 162 -7.57 13.83 -0.28
N ARG A 163 -7.60 13.20 0.89
CA ARG A 163 -6.56 13.30 1.92
C ARG A 163 -5.38 12.39 1.64
N GLU A 164 -5.63 11.19 1.16
CA GLU A 164 -4.63 10.14 0.92
C GLU A 164 -4.05 10.18 -0.50
N ARG A 165 -3.88 11.39 -1.08
CA ARG A 165 -3.44 11.57 -2.48
C ARG A 165 -2.14 10.84 -2.83
N ILE A 166 -1.20 10.72 -1.89
CA ILE A 166 0.06 10.01 -2.13
C ILE A 166 -0.23 8.52 -2.35
N ALA A 167 -1.11 7.92 -1.54
CA ALA A 167 -1.52 6.54 -1.69
C ALA A 167 -2.22 6.30 -3.03
N VAL A 168 -3.16 7.19 -3.41
CA VAL A 168 -3.85 7.15 -4.71
C VAL A 168 -2.85 7.21 -5.86
N THR A 169 -1.91 8.18 -5.82
CA THR A 169 -0.90 8.35 -6.88
C THR A 169 0.01 7.13 -7.00
N GLU A 170 0.44 6.54 -5.89
CA GLU A 170 1.29 5.35 -5.89
C GLU A 170 0.54 4.12 -6.40
N ALA A 171 -0.71 3.90 -5.98
CA ALA A 171 -1.53 2.79 -6.44
C ALA A 171 -1.77 2.87 -7.95
N ARG A 172 -2.16 4.05 -8.47
CA ARG A 172 -2.34 4.27 -9.91
C ARG A 172 -1.07 4.06 -10.71
N LYS A 173 0.10 4.49 -10.19
CA LYS A 173 1.39 4.29 -10.87
C LYS A 173 1.73 2.80 -11.04
N LEU A 174 1.25 1.96 -10.15
CA LEU A 174 1.46 0.50 -10.16
C LEU A 174 0.26 -0.27 -10.73
N GLU A 175 -0.74 0.44 -11.27
CA GLU A 175 -1.97 -0.15 -11.82
C GLU A 175 -2.71 -1.04 -10.81
N ILE A 176 -2.59 -0.71 -9.51
CA ILE A 176 -3.31 -1.41 -8.44
C ILE A 176 -4.70 -0.80 -8.33
N PRO A 177 -5.78 -1.59 -8.48
CA PRO A 177 -7.16 -1.11 -8.40
C PRO A 177 -7.46 -0.41 -7.07
N ILE A 178 -8.14 0.74 -7.15
CA ILE A 178 -8.51 1.55 -6.00
C ILE A 178 -10.01 1.44 -5.76
N VAL A 179 -10.37 0.91 -4.60
CA VAL A 179 -11.71 1.01 -4.01
C VAL A 179 -11.70 2.19 -3.06
N GLY A 180 -12.54 3.19 -3.23
CA GLY A 180 -12.47 4.40 -2.40
C GLY A 180 -13.81 4.93 -1.96
N THR A 181 -13.87 5.48 -0.74
CA THR A 181 -15.02 6.27 -0.29
C THR A 181 -14.97 7.62 -1.00
N GLY A 182 -16.01 7.94 -1.75
CA GLY A 182 -16.13 9.21 -2.48
C GLY A 182 -17.10 10.15 -1.79
N ASP A 183 -16.61 11.05 -0.94
CA ASP A 183 -17.44 12.18 -0.49
C ASP A 183 -17.51 13.24 -1.62
N THR A 184 -18.30 14.24 -1.46
CA THR A 184 -18.60 15.26 -2.50
C THR A 184 -17.41 16.12 -2.92
N ASN A 185 -16.26 16.04 -2.25
CA ASN A 185 -15.03 16.78 -2.53
C ASN A 185 -13.95 15.97 -3.29
N VAL A 186 -14.23 14.69 -3.58
CA VAL A 186 -13.29 13.76 -4.24
C VAL A 186 -13.36 13.88 -5.76
N ASP A 187 -12.27 13.56 -6.46
CA ASP A 187 -12.27 13.34 -7.92
C ASP A 187 -12.60 11.87 -8.22
N PRO A 188 -13.78 11.57 -8.79
CA PRO A 188 -14.18 10.20 -9.09
C PRO A 188 -13.31 9.52 -10.16
N ASP A 189 -12.64 10.26 -11.02
CA ASP A 189 -11.80 9.73 -12.10
C ASP A 189 -10.47 9.14 -11.58
N GLU A 190 -10.13 9.42 -10.32
CA GLU A 190 -8.93 8.85 -9.66
C GLU A 190 -9.19 7.49 -9.00
N ILE A 191 -10.46 7.01 -8.97
CA ILE A 191 -10.89 5.83 -8.21
C ILE A 191 -11.59 4.85 -9.18
N ASP A 192 -11.12 3.60 -9.20
CA ASP A 192 -11.68 2.58 -10.08
C ASP A 192 -13.07 2.11 -9.60
N TYR A 193 -13.23 1.93 -8.30
CA TYR A 193 -14.47 1.50 -7.64
C TYR A 193 -14.88 2.51 -6.58
N ILE A 194 -15.53 3.59 -7.00
CA ILE A 194 -16.00 4.63 -6.09
C ILE A 194 -17.25 4.17 -5.32
N ILE A 195 -17.26 4.41 -4.01
CA ILE A 195 -18.40 4.24 -3.12
C ILE A 195 -18.82 5.62 -2.65
N PRO A 196 -19.84 6.26 -3.25
CA PRO A 196 -20.31 7.58 -2.81
C PRO A 196 -20.80 7.51 -1.36
N ALA A 197 -20.09 8.15 -0.43
CA ALA A 197 -20.35 8.00 0.98
C ALA A 197 -19.67 9.10 1.81
N ASN A 198 -20.24 9.38 2.97
CA ASN A 198 -19.65 10.24 3.98
C ASN A 198 -18.37 9.65 4.57
N ASP A 199 -17.27 10.38 4.49
CA ASP A 199 -15.96 10.00 5.02
C ASP A 199 -15.57 10.71 6.33
N ASP A 200 -16.50 11.53 6.91
CA ASP A 200 -16.31 12.24 8.17
C ASP A 200 -16.97 11.54 9.37
N ALA A 201 -18.08 10.85 9.15
CA ALA A 201 -18.84 10.21 10.22
C ALA A 201 -18.24 8.84 10.60
N ILE A 202 -17.85 8.67 11.87
CA ILE A 202 -17.27 7.40 12.38
C ILE A 202 -18.18 6.20 12.07
N ARG A 203 -19.53 6.37 12.22
CA ARG A 203 -20.49 5.30 11.94
C ARG A 203 -20.52 4.90 10.46
N SER A 204 -20.43 5.88 9.55
CA SER A 204 -20.36 5.65 8.11
C SER A 204 -19.08 4.87 7.75
N ILE A 205 -17.93 5.35 8.22
CA ILE A 205 -16.63 4.72 7.98
C ILE A 205 -16.61 3.29 8.52
N ARG A 206 -17.07 3.09 9.77
CA ARG A 206 -17.13 1.76 10.39
C ARG A 206 -17.98 0.79 9.58
N LEU A 207 -19.16 1.20 9.13
CA LEU A 207 -20.04 0.37 8.32
C LEU A 207 -19.38 -0.01 7.00
N LEU A 208 -18.72 0.93 6.30
CA LEU A 208 -18.06 0.65 5.04
C LEU A 208 -16.83 -0.26 5.23
N CYS A 209 -16.01 -0.02 6.25
CA CYS A 209 -14.89 -0.89 6.60
C CYS A 209 -15.36 -2.32 6.91
N GLN A 210 -16.47 -2.45 7.66
CA GLN A 210 -17.08 -3.75 7.98
C GLN A 210 -17.51 -4.49 6.72
N LEU A 211 -18.23 -3.83 5.80
CA LEU A 211 -18.70 -4.43 4.55
C LEU A 211 -17.52 -4.88 3.65
N VAL A 212 -16.47 -4.07 3.56
CA VAL A 212 -15.25 -4.43 2.81
C VAL A 212 -14.53 -5.62 3.45
N ALA A 213 -14.43 -5.64 4.78
CA ALA A 213 -13.83 -6.76 5.52
C ALA A 213 -14.65 -8.05 5.37
N ASP A 214 -15.99 -7.96 5.38
CA ASP A 214 -16.88 -9.10 5.15
C ASP A 214 -16.70 -9.67 3.74
N ALA A 215 -16.64 -8.81 2.71
CA ALA A 215 -16.38 -9.23 1.34
C ALA A 215 -14.99 -9.89 1.19
N ALA A 216 -13.97 -9.37 1.87
CA ALA A 216 -12.65 -9.98 1.88
C ALA A 216 -12.63 -11.36 2.54
N LEU A 217 -13.40 -11.55 3.63
CA LEU A 217 -13.57 -12.84 4.28
C LEU A 217 -14.34 -13.84 3.42
N GLU A 218 -15.37 -13.38 2.70
CA GLU A 218 -16.12 -14.22 1.75
C GLU A 218 -15.20 -14.75 0.64
N GLY A 219 -14.40 -13.88 -0.01
CA GLY A 219 -13.45 -14.30 -1.04
C GLY A 219 -12.39 -15.25 -0.50
N ALA A 220 -11.89 -15.04 0.72
CA ALA A 220 -10.97 -15.97 1.35
C ALA A 220 -11.59 -17.36 1.60
N ARG A 221 -12.88 -17.41 1.98
CA ARG A 221 -13.63 -18.68 2.12
C ARG A 221 -13.86 -19.35 0.78
N GLU A 222 -14.22 -18.61 -0.27
CA GLU A 222 -14.37 -19.14 -1.63
C GLU A 222 -13.07 -19.78 -2.12
N ARG A 223 -11.93 -19.12 -1.86
CA ARG A 223 -10.60 -19.67 -2.17
C ARG A 223 -10.34 -20.98 -1.43
N ALA A 224 -10.59 -21.02 -0.12
CA ALA A 224 -10.41 -22.24 0.67
C ALA A 224 -11.28 -23.38 0.17
N ALA A 225 -12.56 -23.11 -0.10
CA ALA A 225 -13.49 -24.11 -0.65
C ALA A 225 -13.10 -24.59 -2.06
N ARG A 226 -12.44 -23.73 -2.88
CA ARG A 226 -11.91 -24.15 -4.18
C ARG A 226 -10.69 -25.06 -4.00
N ALA A 227 -9.77 -24.72 -3.10
CA ALA A 227 -8.61 -25.54 -2.80
C ALA A 227 -8.97 -26.93 -2.26
N GLU A 228 -10.07 -27.05 -1.48
CA GLU A 228 -10.58 -28.35 -1.00
C GLU A 228 -11.25 -29.18 -2.12
N ARG A 229 -11.73 -28.54 -3.19
CA ARG A 229 -12.41 -29.22 -4.31
C ARG A 229 -11.48 -29.62 -5.45
N GLU A 230 -10.37 -28.89 -5.61
CA GLU A 230 -9.29 -29.31 -6.51
C GLU A 230 -8.55 -30.43 -5.80
N PRO A 231 -8.59 -31.71 -6.32
CA PRO A 231 -7.73 -32.77 -5.75
C PRO A 231 -6.29 -32.25 -5.79
N GLU A 232 -5.54 -32.47 -4.72
CA GLU A 232 -4.09 -32.28 -4.75
C GLU A 232 -3.60 -32.88 -6.07
N PRO A 233 -2.83 -32.12 -6.90
CA PRO A 233 -2.23 -32.73 -8.07
C PRO A 233 -1.50 -33.96 -7.54
N GLU A 234 -1.96 -35.15 -7.99
CA GLU A 234 -1.21 -36.38 -7.72
C GLU A 234 0.24 -36.02 -8.00
N PRO A 235 1.18 -36.32 -7.08
CA PRO A 235 2.57 -36.02 -7.34
C PRO A 235 2.84 -36.67 -8.69
N GLU A 236 3.01 -35.84 -9.74
CA GLU A 236 3.54 -36.33 -11.01
C GLU A 236 4.76 -37.13 -10.59
N VAL A 237 4.61 -38.42 -10.67
CA VAL A 237 5.70 -39.37 -10.44
C VAL A 237 6.72 -38.85 -11.39
N ALA A 238 7.73 -38.17 -10.86
CA ALA A 238 8.82 -37.60 -11.62
C ALA A 238 9.18 -38.71 -12.60
N ALA A 239 8.78 -38.52 -13.87
CA ALA A 239 9.13 -39.45 -14.94
C ALA A 239 10.60 -39.65 -14.75
N ALA A 240 10.98 -40.88 -14.51
CA ALA A 240 12.32 -41.30 -14.19
C ALA A 240 13.30 -40.54 -15.08
N PHE A 241 13.88 -39.49 -14.54
CA PHE A 241 15.18 -39.08 -15.03
C PHE A 241 16.07 -40.31 -14.80
N GLU A 242 16.30 -41.09 -15.84
CA GLU A 242 17.46 -41.99 -15.88
C GLU A 242 18.62 -41.11 -15.46
N VAL A 243 19.02 -41.25 -14.21
CA VAL A 243 20.25 -40.68 -13.71
C VAL A 243 21.29 -41.48 -14.45
N GLU A 244 21.82 -40.95 -15.57
CA GLU A 244 23.07 -41.42 -16.11
C GLU A 244 24.03 -41.45 -14.93
N GLU A 245 24.56 -42.61 -14.68
CA GLU A 245 25.47 -42.95 -13.58
C GLU A 245 26.62 -41.93 -13.57
N VAL A 246 26.49 -40.90 -12.75
CA VAL A 246 27.56 -39.94 -12.53
C VAL A 246 28.68 -40.72 -11.89
N ALA A 247 29.79 -40.91 -12.63
CA ALA A 247 31.00 -41.59 -12.17
C ALA A 247 31.31 -41.16 -10.73
N THR A 248 31.45 -42.15 -9.87
CA THR A 248 31.74 -41.91 -8.45
C THR A 248 33.14 -41.30 -8.33
N ALA A 249 33.41 -40.58 -7.24
CA ALA A 249 34.73 -39.98 -6.99
C ALA A 249 35.88 -41.02 -7.08
N ASP A 250 35.60 -42.29 -6.82
CA ASP A 250 36.54 -43.40 -6.93
C ASP A 250 36.87 -43.74 -8.39
N ASP A 251 35.93 -43.60 -9.33
CA ASP A 251 36.18 -43.80 -10.77
C ASP A 251 37.05 -42.69 -11.37
N LEU A 252 36.91 -41.46 -10.89
CA LEU A 252 37.76 -40.32 -11.26
C LEU A 252 39.20 -40.48 -10.74
N VAL A 253 39.34 -41.01 -9.54
CA VAL A 253 40.67 -41.32 -8.96
C VAL A 253 41.38 -42.46 -9.73
N ALA A 254 40.62 -43.47 -10.17
CA ALA A 254 41.14 -44.57 -10.97
C ALA A 254 41.59 -44.10 -12.38
N GLN A 255 40.88 -43.18 -13.01
CA GLN A 255 41.23 -42.57 -14.29
C GLN A 255 42.50 -41.70 -14.21
N LEU A 256 42.66 -40.94 -13.13
CA LEU A 256 43.86 -40.14 -12.87
C LEU A 256 45.10 -41.01 -12.61
N ALA A 257 44.97 -42.18 -11.98
CA ALA A 257 46.03 -43.13 -11.75
C ALA A 257 46.48 -43.86 -13.02
N ALA A 258 45.65 -43.94 -14.07
CA ALA A 258 45.92 -44.56 -15.34
C ALA A 258 46.64 -43.64 -16.38
N GLY A 259 47.04 -42.43 -16.02
CA GLY A 259 47.86 -41.52 -16.86
C GLY A 259 47.11 -40.86 -18.02
N GLY A 260 45.79 -40.73 -17.97
CA GLY A 260 44.98 -40.02 -18.94
C GLY A 260 45.09 -38.51 -18.75
N ALA A 261 45.57 -37.76 -19.73
CA ALA A 261 45.57 -36.30 -19.75
C ALA A 261 44.14 -35.81 -20.03
N LEU A 262 43.58 -35.05 -19.10
CA LEU A 262 42.31 -34.32 -19.29
C LEU A 262 42.61 -33.11 -20.18
N THR A 263 42.20 -33.13 -21.44
CA THR A 263 42.15 -31.96 -22.28
C THR A 263 40.82 -31.25 -22.01
N PHE A 264 40.88 -30.13 -21.30
CA PHE A 264 39.79 -29.22 -21.11
C PHE A 264 39.78 -28.22 -22.27
N GLU A 265 38.87 -28.34 -23.21
CA GLU A 265 38.61 -27.29 -24.17
C GLU A 265 37.53 -26.36 -23.57
N PRO A 266 37.83 -25.08 -23.30
CA PRO A 266 36.80 -24.13 -22.89
C PRO A 266 36.08 -23.62 -24.15
N ASP A 267 34.83 -24.04 -24.35
CA ASP A 267 33.93 -23.34 -25.26
C ASP A 267 33.60 -21.96 -24.66
N LEU A 268 34.40 -20.98 -25.05
CA LEU A 268 34.10 -19.55 -24.85
C LEU A 268 33.43 -19.04 -26.12
N GLU A 269 32.12 -19.21 -26.23
CA GLU A 269 31.30 -18.28 -27.01
C GLU A 269 31.11 -17.02 -26.18
N GLU A 270 31.99 -16.06 -26.45
CA GLU A 270 31.93 -14.69 -25.94
C GLU A 270 30.78 -13.96 -26.65
N GLU A 271 29.59 -13.96 -26.05
CA GLU A 271 28.46 -13.16 -26.49
C GLU A 271 28.76 -11.69 -26.18
N LEU A 272 29.26 -10.99 -27.22
CA LEU A 272 29.52 -9.55 -27.21
C LEU A 272 28.28 -8.78 -26.80
N LEU A 273 28.30 -8.27 -25.55
CA LEU A 273 27.34 -7.25 -25.10
C LEU A 273 27.60 -5.97 -25.92
N PRO A 274 26.54 -5.32 -26.43
CA PRO A 274 26.69 -4.05 -27.14
C PRO A 274 27.19 -2.95 -26.19
N GLU A 275 28.19 -2.21 -26.62
CA GLU A 275 28.74 -1.05 -25.93
C GLU A 275 27.64 0.01 -25.69
N PRO A 276 27.61 0.66 -24.50
CA PRO A 276 26.69 1.77 -24.26
C PRO A 276 27.08 2.98 -25.12
N PRO A 277 26.11 3.76 -25.66
CA PRO A 277 26.38 4.91 -26.48
C PRO A 277 27.15 5.97 -25.71
N ALA A 278 28.18 6.53 -26.36
CA ALA A 278 29.02 7.60 -25.86
C ALA A 278 28.13 8.83 -25.49
N LEU A 279 28.32 9.30 -24.28
CA LEU A 279 27.76 10.59 -23.83
C LEU A 279 28.60 11.71 -24.44
N ASP A 280 28.08 12.36 -25.47
CA ASP A 280 28.61 13.63 -25.97
C ASP A 280 28.43 14.71 -24.89
N ALA A 281 29.55 15.23 -24.44
CA ALA A 281 29.65 16.42 -23.62
C ALA A 281 29.34 17.66 -24.47
N GLU A 282 28.76 18.65 -23.85
CA GLU A 282 28.55 20.05 -24.25
C GLU A 282 27.08 20.43 -24.49
N VAL A 283 26.42 20.83 -23.39
CA VAL A 283 25.47 21.94 -23.46
C VAL A 283 25.83 22.92 -22.35
N ALA A 284 26.38 24.05 -22.80
CA ALA A 284 26.74 25.23 -22.03
C ALA A 284 25.51 25.82 -21.33
N VAL A 285 25.61 26.11 -20.07
CA VAL A 285 24.63 26.89 -19.29
C VAL A 285 24.98 28.37 -19.44
N PRO A 286 24.11 29.25 -19.95
CA PRO A 286 24.35 30.70 -19.87
C PRO A 286 24.05 31.21 -18.45
N ALA A 287 25.02 31.85 -17.84
CA ALA A 287 24.87 32.68 -16.67
C ALA A 287 23.99 33.90 -16.98
N ALA A 288 22.93 34.08 -16.20
CA ALA A 288 22.16 35.30 -16.16
C ALA A 288 22.14 35.87 -14.77
N ASP A 289 22.86 36.94 -14.61
CA ASP A 289 22.71 38.16 -13.81
C ASP A 289 21.86 38.10 -12.54
N VAL A 290 22.58 38.21 -11.45
CA VAL A 290 22.09 38.66 -10.15
C VAL A 290 22.23 40.20 -10.16
N ALA A 291 21.16 40.93 -10.34
CA ALA A 291 21.07 42.34 -10.03
C ALA A 291 20.24 42.55 -8.77
N ALA A 292 20.92 43.01 -7.73
CA ALA A 292 20.37 43.50 -6.49
C ALA A 292 19.57 44.76 -6.72
N THR A 293 18.41 44.92 -6.10
CA THR A 293 17.84 46.19 -5.68
C THR A 293 17.32 46.07 -4.27
N ALA A 294 18.10 46.62 -3.37
CA ALA A 294 17.67 47.07 -2.05
C ALA A 294 17.15 48.52 -2.18
N ALA A 295 16.12 48.84 -1.45
CA ALA A 295 15.58 50.14 -0.96
C ALA A 295 14.05 49.97 -0.86
N ASP A 296 13.29 50.35 0.14
CA ASP A 296 13.48 51.25 1.25
C ASP A 296 12.41 50.96 2.30
N ALA A 297 12.82 51.03 3.54
CA ALA A 297 12.15 51.33 4.76
C ALA A 297 10.96 52.32 4.61
N GLU A 298 9.87 52.06 5.36
CA GLU A 298 9.35 53.01 6.34
C GLU A 298 8.13 52.44 7.05
N ALA A 299 8.29 52.31 8.35
CA ALA A 299 7.18 52.27 9.28
C ALA A 299 6.66 53.71 9.54
N PRO A 300 5.43 53.91 9.93
CA PRO A 300 5.21 54.74 11.08
C PRO A 300 4.40 54.09 12.20
N ALA A 301 4.86 54.43 13.36
CA ALA A 301 4.29 54.16 14.65
C ALA A 301 3.11 55.10 14.99
N THR A 302 2.35 54.63 16.02
CA THR A 302 1.64 55.36 17.05
C THR A 302 0.34 56.11 16.77
N GLY A 303 -0.58 55.84 17.69
CA GLY A 303 -1.77 56.62 18.04
C GLY A 303 -2.82 55.75 18.69
N ALA A 304 -2.77 55.50 19.83
CA ALA A 304 -3.25 55.84 21.17
C ALA A 304 -4.66 56.46 21.18
N ALA A 305 -5.51 55.82 22.00
CA ALA A 305 -6.44 56.34 23.01
C ALA A 305 -7.86 56.75 22.62
N THR A 306 -8.78 56.15 23.39
CA THR A 306 -10.04 56.70 24.00
C THR A 306 -11.24 56.98 23.08
N ASP A 307 -12.30 56.23 23.21
CA ASP A 307 -13.43 56.34 24.16
C ASP A 307 -14.31 55.07 24.12
#